data_78bb63eab0b21d46864a3dd11010d900
#
_entry.id   78bb63eab0b21d46864a3dd11010d900
#
_cell.length_a   1.000
_cell.length_b   1.000
_cell.length_c   1.000
_cell.angle_alpha   90.00
_cell.angle_beta   90.00
_cell.angle_gamma   90.00
#
_symmetry.space_group_name_H-M   'P 1'
#
loop_
_entity.id
_entity.type
_entity.pdbx_description
1 polymer ?
#
loop_
_entity_poly.entity_id
_entity_poly.type
_entity_poly.pdbx_seq_one_letter_code
_entity_poly.pdbx_strand_id
1 'polypeptide(L)'
;HTRYISVTGVQTCALPIYGDALTLTTTGTLPTGLVPGQLYYVVSSTGNSYSLALTAGGTPIVTTGTQSGTHRVSPRATALTALNGANEVPTIQNFLLVSDASRFVFAFGANDLYTASQDPMLIRWSDQEDPLQWEPSATNQAGSTRLSHGSQIVTAIQTRQEIVVFTDTSVYSLQYLGPPYVWGSQIMGDNISIISQNAVSVAGNVVYWMGVDKFYMYDGTVKTLRCDLRQYIYQDINLLQGTQVFSGTSEGFNEIWWFYCSADSETIDKYVTYNYSEDVWAYGTMARTAWLDSGINNVPIAATYSNNLVNHETGTNDNETGTETAIHAYILSSEFDIDDGHNFSFIYRILPDLTFRGSTGSETPKVTMYLYTLRNSGSG
;
A
#
# COMPACT_ATOMS: atom_id res chain seq x y z
N HIS A 1 -25.03 -1.87 9.41
CA HIS A 1 -25.04 -3.28 9.85
C HIS A 1 -23.61 -3.82 9.80
N THR A 2 -23.05 -4.12 10.98
CA THR A 2 -21.70 -4.65 11.14
C THR A 2 -21.70 -6.13 10.78
N ARG A 3 -20.91 -6.52 9.79
CA ARG A 3 -20.66 -7.93 9.45
C ARG A 3 -19.57 -8.44 10.39
N TYR A 4 -19.90 -9.42 11.21
CA TYR A 4 -18.92 -10.05 12.08
C TYR A 4 -18.44 -11.38 11.48
N ILE A 5 -17.15 -11.52 11.30
CA ILE A 5 -16.50 -12.81 11.09
C ILE A 5 -15.94 -13.22 12.45
N SER A 6 -16.53 -14.23 13.06
CA SER A 6 -16.04 -14.78 14.33
C SER A 6 -14.93 -15.79 14.07
N VAL A 7 -13.79 -15.60 14.73
CA VAL A 7 -12.60 -16.48 14.63
C VAL A 7 -12.71 -17.74 15.51
N THR A 8 -13.81 -17.93 16.23
CA THR A 8 -13.99 -19.03 17.18
C THR A 8 -14.85 -20.17 16.66
N GLY A 9 -14.83 -20.44 15.36
CA GLY A 9 -15.55 -21.59 14.77
C GLY A 9 -17.08 -21.49 14.74
N VAL A 10 -17.67 -20.48 15.37
CA VAL A 10 -19.08 -20.12 15.23
C VAL A 10 -19.15 -18.91 14.32
N GLN A 11 -19.35 -19.15 13.04
CA GLN A 11 -19.65 -18.07 12.10
C GLN A 11 -21.09 -17.59 12.37
N THR A 12 -21.24 -16.48 13.08
CA THR A 12 -22.43 -15.65 12.98
C THR A 12 -22.33 -14.85 11.70
N CYS A 13 -22.59 -15.46 10.55
CA CYS A 13 -22.74 -14.73 9.31
C CYS A 13 -23.96 -13.83 9.44
N ALA A 14 -23.79 -12.51 9.28
CA ALA A 14 -24.93 -11.68 8.92
C ALA A 14 -25.53 -12.26 7.65
N LEU A 15 -26.86 -12.45 7.64
CA LEU A 15 -27.54 -12.91 6.42
C LEU A 15 -27.26 -11.94 5.29
N PRO A 16 -27.09 -12.45 4.06
CA PRO A 16 -26.97 -11.60 2.90
C PRO A 16 -28.14 -10.60 2.83
N ILE A 17 -27.84 -9.36 2.53
CA ILE A 17 -28.84 -8.29 2.40
C ILE A 17 -29.22 -8.10 0.92
N TYR A 18 -30.34 -7.43 0.69
CA TYR A 18 -30.78 -7.09 -0.67
C TYR A 18 -29.65 -6.41 -1.48
N GLY A 19 -29.45 -6.90 -2.70
CA GLY A 19 -28.41 -6.43 -3.62
C GLY A 19 -27.06 -7.15 -3.50
N ASP A 20 -26.83 -7.94 -2.44
CA ASP A 20 -25.57 -8.69 -2.32
C ASP A 20 -25.40 -9.70 -3.46
N ALA A 21 -24.21 -9.70 -4.05
CA ALA A 21 -23.78 -10.75 -4.97
C ALA A 21 -23.10 -11.88 -4.20
N LEU A 22 -23.46 -13.12 -4.51
CA LEU A 22 -22.93 -14.28 -3.83
C LEU A 22 -22.80 -15.50 -4.75
N THR A 23 -21.97 -16.43 -4.34
CA THR A 23 -21.89 -17.78 -4.92
C THR A 23 -22.19 -18.83 -3.86
N LEU A 24 -22.66 -19.96 -4.30
CA LEU A 24 -22.95 -21.12 -3.44
C LEU A 24 -21.91 -22.21 -3.67
N THR A 25 -21.40 -22.78 -2.60
CA THR A 25 -20.62 -24.01 -2.62
C THR A 25 -21.33 -25.08 -1.79
N THR A 26 -21.15 -26.34 -2.15
CA THR A 26 -21.82 -27.45 -1.46
C THR A 26 -20.94 -28.69 -1.41
N THR A 27 -21.08 -29.47 -0.35
CA THR A 27 -20.47 -30.79 -0.23
C THR A 27 -21.44 -31.90 -0.71
N GLY A 28 -22.68 -31.54 -1.10
CA GLY A 28 -23.71 -32.43 -1.58
C GLY A 28 -24.45 -31.83 -2.76
N THR A 29 -25.79 -31.90 -2.75
CA THR A 29 -26.65 -31.37 -3.82
C THR A 29 -27.41 -30.14 -3.37
N LEU A 30 -27.33 -29.07 -4.17
CA LEU A 30 -28.19 -27.88 -4.00
C LEU A 30 -29.63 -28.19 -4.44
N PRO A 31 -30.62 -27.43 -3.94
CA PRO A 31 -31.99 -27.48 -4.48
C PRO A 31 -32.00 -27.23 -5.99
N THR A 32 -32.97 -27.84 -6.69
CA THR A 32 -33.14 -27.59 -8.13
C THR A 32 -33.37 -26.12 -8.41
N GLY A 33 -32.71 -25.60 -9.41
CA GLY A 33 -32.69 -24.16 -9.76
C GLY A 33 -31.43 -23.42 -9.34
N LEU A 34 -30.61 -24.04 -8.47
CA LEU A 34 -29.32 -23.48 -8.05
C LEU A 34 -28.15 -24.34 -8.53
N VAL A 35 -27.08 -23.69 -8.96
CA VAL A 35 -25.85 -24.32 -9.48
C VAL A 35 -24.65 -23.86 -8.62
N PRO A 36 -23.77 -24.77 -8.16
CA PRO A 36 -22.58 -24.39 -7.41
C PRO A 36 -21.66 -23.51 -8.24
N GLY A 37 -21.08 -22.46 -7.60
CA GLY A 37 -20.19 -21.55 -8.25
C GLY A 37 -20.82 -20.49 -9.17
N GLN A 38 -22.12 -20.62 -9.47
CA GLN A 38 -22.90 -19.63 -10.21
C GLN A 38 -23.06 -18.37 -9.37
N LEU A 39 -22.96 -17.19 -10.02
CA LEU A 39 -23.23 -15.90 -9.41
C LEU A 39 -24.74 -15.68 -9.28
N TYR A 40 -25.16 -15.31 -8.07
CA TYR A 40 -26.54 -14.96 -7.72
C TYR A 40 -26.57 -13.60 -7.01
N TYR A 41 -27.74 -12.96 -7.07
CA TYR A 41 -28.02 -11.70 -6.38
C TYR A 41 -29.16 -11.89 -5.40
N VAL A 42 -29.03 -11.28 -4.21
CA VAL A 42 -30.10 -11.30 -3.20
C VAL A 42 -31.18 -10.29 -3.58
N VAL A 43 -32.35 -10.74 -3.86
CA VAL A 43 -33.50 -9.89 -4.29
C VAL A 43 -34.58 -9.75 -3.22
N SER A 44 -34.46 -10.49 -2.11
CA SER A 44 -35.30 -10.36 -0.93
C SER A 44 -34.56 -10.94 0.26
N SER A 45 -34.67 -10.33 1.42
CA SER A 45 -34.09 -10.83 2.68
C SER A 45 -35.03 -10.49 3.83
N THR A 46 -35.50 -11.53 4.53
CA THR A 46 -36.40 -11.37 5.68
C THR A 46 -35.99 -12.34 6.79
N GLY A 47 -35.69 -11.79 7.98
CA GLY A 47 -35.32 -12.63 9.13
C GLY A 47 -34.19 -13.58 8.82
N ASN A 48 -34.45 -14.87 8.75
CA ASN A 48 -33.48 -15.94 8.51
C ASN A 48 -33.51 -16.49 7.07
N SER A 49 -34.20 -15.83 6.14
CA SER A 49 -34.32 -16.29 4.76
C SER A 49 -34.01 -15.19 3.75
N TYR A 50 -33.57 -15.59 2.58
CA TYR A 50 -33.32 -14.69 1.44
C TYR A 50 -33.68 -15.41 0.13
N SER A 51 -34.06 -14.63 -0.88
CA SER A 51 -34.32 -15.08 -2.24
C SER A 51 -33.20 -14.68 -3.17
N LEU A 52 -32.89 -15.55 -4.14
CA LEU A 52 -31.81 -15.35 -5.10
C LEU A 52 -32.38 -15.17 -6.51
N ALA A 53 -31.70 -14.35 -7.32
CA ALA A 53 -31.94 -14.17 -8.75
C ALA A 53 -30.64 -14.27 -9.53
N LEU A 54 -30.70 -14.47 -10.85
CA LEU A 54 -29.52 -14.48 -11.74
C LEU A 54 -29.00 -13.09 -12.08
N THR A 55 -29.81 -12.06 -11.90
CA THR A 55 -29.46 -10.66 -12.14
C THR A 55 -29.85 -9.81 -10.95
N ALA A 56 -29.15 -8.69 -10.76
CA ALA A 56 -29.47 -7.72 -9.71
C ALA A 56 -30.90 -7.20 -9.90
N GLY A 57 -31.74 -7.25 -8.85
CA GLY A 57 -33.14 -6.86 -8.92
C GLY A 57 -34.04 -7.79 -9.79
N GLY A 58 -33.52 -8.92 -10.26
CA GLY A 58 -34.22 -9.86 -11.11
C GLY A 58 -35.30 -10.66 -10.41
N THR A 59 -36.00 -11.54 -11.15
CA THR A 59 -37.05 -12.41 -10.62
C THR A 59 -36.44 -13.48 -9.71
N PRO A 60 -37.00 -13.71 -8.51
CA PRO A 60 -36.54 -14.77 -7.62
C PRO A 60 -36.58 -16.14 -8.27
N ILE A 61 -35.51 -16.92 -8.08
CA ILE A 61 -35.44 -18.32 -8.53
C ILE A 61 -36.32 -19.16 -7.61
N VAL A 62 -37.23 -19.91 -8.19
CA VAL A 62 -38.03 -20.87 -7.46
C VAL A 62 -37.20 -22.16 -7.29
N THR A 63 -36.89 -22.52 -6.05
CA THR A 63 -36.15 -23.72 -5.74
C THR A 63 -37.09 -24.84 -5.38
N THR A 64 -36.80 -26.07 -5.86
CA THR A 64 -37.57 -27.27 -5.57
C THR A 64 -36.65 -28.45 -5.25
N GLY A 65 -37.20 -29.54 -4.76
CA GLY A 65 -36.46 -30.78 -4.49
C GLY A 65 -35.78 -30.80 -3.12
N THR A 66 -35.07 -31.88 -2.87
CA THR A 66 -34.32 -32.11 -1.60
C THR A 66 -32.87 -31.71 -1.77
N GLN A 67 -32.33 -31.14 -0.73
CA GLN A 67 -30.88 -30.77 -0.64
C GLN A 67 -30.16 -31.77 0.25
N SER A 68 -28.83 -31.86 0.07
CA SER A 68 -27.98 -32.71 0.92
C SER A 68 -26.61 -32.08 1.11
N GLY A 69 -25.96 -32.39 2.22
CA GLY A 69 -24.62 -31.87 2.56
C GLY A 69 -24.68 -30.49 3.19
N THR A 70 -23.51 -29.88 3.32
CA THR A 70 -23.33 -28.55 3.88
C THR A 70 -23.23 -27.55 2.73
N HIS A 71 -24.02 -26.49 2.80
CA HIS A 71 -24.01 -25.39 1.84
C HIS A 71 -23.33 -24.16 2.47
N ARG A 72 -22.45 -23.57 1.72
CA ARG A 72 -21.79 -22.31 2.12
C ARG A 72 -22.13 -21.20 1.14
N VAL A 73 -22.39 -20.04 1.68
CA VAL A 73 -22.60 -18.80 0.94
C VAL A 73 -21.30 -17.99 1.01
N SER A 74 -20.78 -17.64 -0.15
CA SER A 74 -19.59 -16.79 -0.25
C SER A 74 -20.00 -15.47 -0.89
N PRO A 75 -19.92 -14.32 -0.17
CA PRO A 75 -20.14 -13.01 -0.76
C PRO A 75 -19.15 -12.80 -1.90
N ARG A 76 -19.58 -12.17 -2.96
CA ARG A 76 -18.72 -11.83 -4.09
C ARG A 76 -18.78 -10.34 -4.34
N ALA A 77 -17.63 -9.75 -4.68
CA ALA A 77 -17.58 -8.34 -5.09
C ALA A 77 -18.43 -8.13 -6.34
N THR A 78 -19.23 -7.08 -6.31
CA THR A 78 -20.04 -6.64 -7.45
C THR A 78 -19.52 -5.28 -7.91
N ALA A 79 -19.44 -5.07 -9.21
CA ALA A 79 -19.08 -3.76 -9.76
C ALA A 79 -20.11 -2.71 -9.30
N LEU A 80 -19.67 -1.54 -8.89
CA LEU A 80 -20.57 -0.44 -8.48
C LEU A 80 -21.56 -0.09 -9.60
N THR A 81 -21.12 -0.13 -10.86
CA THR A 81 -21.96 0.11 -12.05
C THR A 81 -23.14 -0.88 -12.19
N ALA A 82 -23.04 -2.06 -11.59
CA ALA A 82 -24.09 -3.09 -11.65
C ALA A 82 -25.07 -3.00 -10.46
N LEU A 83 -24.84 -2.10 -9.52
CA LEU A 83 -25.73 -1.90 -8.38
C LEU A 83 -26.92 -1.03 -8.76
N ASN A 84 -28.07 -1.32 -8.14
CA ASN A 84 -29.28 -0.50 -8.34
C ASN A 84 -29.06 0.91 -7.77
N GLY A 85 -29.36 1.91 -8.57
CA GLY A 85 -29.12 3.33 -8.21
C GLY A 85 -27.75 3.86 -8.62
N ALA A 86 -26.89 3.04 -9.25
CA ALA A 86 -25.64 3.51 -9.82
C ALA A 86 -25.90 4.52 -10.94
N ASN A 87 -25.29 5.72 -10.81
CA ASN A 87 -25.44 6.81 -11.77
C ASN A 87 -24.06 7.35 -12.15
N GLU A 88 -23.69 7.16 -13.42
CA GLU A 88 -22.44 7.64 -14.02
C GLU A 88 -21.15 7.25 -13.26
N VAL A 89 -21.16 6.06 -12.62
CA VAL A 89 -19.98 5.50 -11.96
C VAL A 89 -18.84 5.32 -12.98
N PRO A 90 -17.60 5.79 -12.70
CA PRO A 90 -16.46 5.60 -13.59
C PRO A 90 -16.22 4.12 -13.90
N THR A 91 -16.03 3.81 -15.18
CA THR A 91 -15.75 2.45 -15.67
C THR A 91 -14.28 2.22 -15.98
N ILE A 92 -13.51 3.30 -16.15
CA ILE A 92 -12.08 3.30 -16.44
C ILE A 92 -11.42 4.29 -15.48
N GLN A 93 -10.37 3.86 -14.78
CA GLN A 93 -9.57 4.68 -13.88
C GLN A 93 -8.19 4.05 -13.67
N ASN A 94 -7.20 4.88 -13.35
CA ASN A 94 -5.87 4.41 -12.99
C ASN A 94 -5.78 4.01 -11.52
N PHE A 95 -6.44 4.78 -10.64
CA PHE A 95 -6.37 4.60 -9.20
C PHE A 95 -7.69 5.00 -8.52
N LEU A 96 -8.03 4.33 -7.43
CA LEU A 96 -9.18 4.62 -6.59
C LEU A 96 -8.74 4.93 -5.16
N LEU A 97 -9.38 5.91 -4.54
CA LEU A 97 -9.17 6.24 -3.13
C LEU A 97 -10.52 6.49 -2.46
N VAL A 98 -10.68 5.95 -1.27
CA VAL A 98 -11.81 6.25 -0.39
C VAL A 98 -11.31 7.17 0.71
N SER A 99 -11.87 8.37 0.81
CA SER A 99 -11.55 9.30 1.87
C SER A 99 -12.43 9.04 3.09
N ASP A 100 -11.85 8.49 4.14
CA ASP A 100 -12.56 8.26 5.40
C ASP A 100 -12.95 9.56 6.10
N ALA A 101 -12.11 10.59 5.98
CA ALA A 101 -12.31 11.87 6.63
C ALA A 101 -13.49 12.65 6.03
N SER A 102 -13.64 12.63 4.71
CA SER A 102 -14.66 13.40 3.98
C SER A 102 -15.79 12.54 3.42
N ARG A 103 -15.63 11.20 3.44
CA ARG A 103 -16.62 10.19 2.98
C ARG A 103 -16.98 10.31 1.50
N PHE A 104 -15.96 10.53 0.67
CA PHE A 104 -16.05 10.51 -0.79
C PHE A 104 -15.27 9.33 -1.35
N VAL A 105 -15.67 8.85 -2.50
CA VAL A 105 -14.89 7.94 -3.32
C VAL A 105 -14.31 8.73 -4.49
N PHE A 106 -13.01 8.60 -4.73
CA PHE A 106 -12.30 9.26 -5.82
C PHE A 106 -11.85 8.26 -6.86
N ALA A 107 -11.97 8.64 -8.13
CA ALA A 107 -11.40 7.95 -9.27
C ALA A 107 -10.40 8.89 -9.98
N PHE A 108 -9.15 8.47 -10.03
CA PHE A 108 -8.05 9.22 -10.63
C PHE A 108 -7.70 8.65 -12.01
N GLY A 109 -7.45 9.53 -12.99
CA GLY A 109 -7.28 9.13 -14.38
C GLY A 109 -8.53 8.47 -14.92
N ALA A 110 -9.68 9.04 -14.60
CA ALA A 110 -10.99 8.45 -14.87
C ALA A 110 -11.46 8.72 -16.30
N ASN A 111 -12.47 7.95 -16.75
CA ASN A 111 -13.19 8.28 -17.97
C ASN A 111 -14.02 9.55 -17.75
N ASP A 112 -14.07 10.36 -18.80
CA ASP A 112 -14.92 11.55 -18.84
C ASP A 112 -16.41 11.19 -18.82
N LEU A 113 -17.22 12.02 -18.13
CA LEU A 113 -18.64 11.80 -17.96
C LEU A 113 -19.41 11.75 -19.30
N TYR A 114 -19.03 12.59 -20.25
CA TYR A 114 -19.79 12.79 -21.49
C TYR A 114 -19.26 11.98 -22.67
N THR A 115 -17.95 11.77 -22.71
CA THR A 115 -17.30 11.09 -23.86
C THR A 115 -17.00 9.61 -23.58
N ALA A 116 -17.10 9.17 -22.34
CA ALA A 116 -16.71 7.84 -21.85
C ALA A 116 -15.25 7.45 -22.18
N SER A 117 -14.45 8.37 -22.74
CA SER A 117 -13.04 8.17 -22.99
C SER A 117 -12.23 8.46 -21.74
N GLN A 118 -11.15 7.70 -21.52
CA GLN A 118 -10.25 7.96 -20.40
C GLN A 118 -9.49 9.26 -20.61
N ASP A 119 -9.49 10.13 -19.59
CA ASP A 119 -8.55 11.23 -19.44
C ASP A 119 -7.61 10.93 -18.27
N PRO A 120 -6.33 10.63 -18.53
CA PRO A 120 -5.37 10.26 -17.48
C PRO A 120 -5.13 11.34 -16.41
N MET A 121 -5.55 12.58 -16.67
CA MET A 121 -5.40 13.72 -15.75
C MET A 121 -6.70 14.12 -15.05
N LEU A 122 -7.81 13.42 -15.32
CA LEU A 122 -9.12 13.71 -14.74
C LEU A 122 -9.28 13.03 -13.39
N ILE A 123 -9.74 13.78 -12.41
CA ILE A 123 -10.20 13.29 -11.11
C ILE A 123 -11.73 13.41 -11.11
N ARG A 124 -12.41 12.33 -10.76
CA ARG A 124 -13.85 12.36 -10.47
C ARG A 124 -14.07 11.91 -9.03
N TRP A 125 -15.11 12.43 -8.40
CA TRP A 125 -15.53 12.02 -7.07
C TRP A 125 -17.03 11.78 -6.99
N SER A 126 -17.43 10.84 -6.14
CA SER A 126 -18.84 10.52 -5.86
C SER A 126 -19.53 11.65 -5.09
N ASP A 127 -20.81 11.52 -4.87
CA ASP A 127 -21.48 12.29 -3.83
C ASP A 127 -20.97 11.88 -2.42
N GLN A 128 -21.14 12.78 -1.47
CA GLN A 128 -20.75 12.53 -0.07
C GLN A 128 -21.63 11.42 0.52
N GLU A 129 -21.02 10.39 1.10
CA GLU A 129 -21.67 9.23 1.70
C GLU A 129 -22.45 8.34 0.71
N ASP A 130 -22.49 8.67 -0.59
CA ASP A 130 -23.14 7.87 -1.62
C ASP A 130 -22.15 7.50 -2.75
N PRO A 131 -21.56 6.31 -2.72
CA PRO A 131 -20.59 5.86 -3.73
C PRO A 131 -21.23 5.51 -5.08
N LEU A 132 -22.55 5.58 -5.21
CA LEU A 132 -23.28 5.24 -6.44
C LEU A 132 -23.61 6.48 -7.30
N GLN A 133 -23.53 7.69 -6.73
CA GLN A 133 -23.85 8.94 -7.43
C GLN A 133 -22.58 9.67 -7.86
N TRP A 134 -22.36 9.72 -9.18
CA TRP A 134 -21.16 10.35 -9.76
C TRP A 134 -21.51 11.44 -10.79
N GLU A 135 -22.78 11.61 -11.11
CA GLU A 135 -23.24 12.71 -11.97
C GLU A 135 -23.40 13.98 -11.15
N PRO A 136 -22.69 15.08 -11.48
CA PRO A 136 -22.85 16.36 -10.79
C PRO A 136 -24.26 16.92 -10.96
N SER A 137 -24.87 17.33 -9.88
CA SER A 137 -26.21 17.97 -9.88
C SER A 137 -26.27 19.12 -8.88
N ALA A 138 -27.33 19.93 -8.97
CA ALA A 138 -27.54 21.03 -8.02
C ALA A 138 -27.81 20.58 -6.57
N THR A 139 -28.11 19.31 -6.38
CA THR A 139 -28.52 18.74 -5.07
C THR A 139 -27.51 17.79 -4.47
N ASN A 140 -26.42 17.47 -5.17
CA ASN A 140 -25.35 16.58 -4.70
C ASN A 140 -23.98 17.29 -4.75
N GLN A 141 -22.96 16.61 -4.24
CA GLN A 141 -21.58 17.09 -4.20
C GLN A 141 -20.66 16.32 -5.18
N ALA A 142 -21.21 15.44 -6.01
CA ALA A 142 -20.44 14.76 -7.04
C ALA A 142 -19.81 15.76 -8.01
N GLY A 143 -18.63 15.47 -8.53
CA GLY A 143 -17.96 16.39 -9.42
C GLY A 143 -16.69 15.84 -10.04
N SER A 144 -15.99 16.71 -10.76
CA SER A 144 -14.73 16.39 -11.38
C SER A 144 -13.82 17.61 -11.50
N THR A 145 -12.53 17.37 -11.55
CA THR A 145 -11.51 18.38 -11.87
C THR A 145 -10.40 17.74 -12.70
N ARG A 146 -9.85 18.50 -13.63
CA ARG A 146 -8.73 18.08 -14.46
C ARG A 146 -7.47 18.78 -14.02
N LEU A 147 -6.40 18.02 -13.74
CA LEU A 147 -5.09 18.58 -13.42
C LEU A 147 -4.40 19.11 -14.70
N SER A 148 -3.58 20.14 -14.54
CA SER A 148 -2.99 20.87 -15.67
C SER A 148 -1.53 20.50 -15.99
N HIS A 149 -0.78 19.92 -15.04
CA HIS A 149 0.63 19.59 -15.20
C HIS A 149 0.83 18.09 -15.02
N GLY A 150 1.49 17.48 -15.99
CA GLY A 150 1.72 16.04 -16.10
C GLY A 150 1.00 15.43 -17.30
N SER A 151 1.23 14.16 -17.53
CA SER A 151 0.57 13.39 -18.59
C SER A 151 -0.42 12.37 -18.04
N GLN A 152 -0.20 11.92 -16.80
CA GLN A 152 -1.09 10.98 -16.11
C GLN A 152 -0.98 11.13 -14.58
N ILE A 153 -2.08 10.84 -13.91
CA ILE A 153 -2.09 10.67 -12.45
C ILE A 153 -1.62 9.25 -12.15
N VAL A 154 -0.57 9.15 -11.31
CA VAL A 154 0.03 7.87 -10.93
C VAL A 154 -0.65 7.31 -9.68
N THR A 155 -0.79 8.13 -8.63
CA THR A 155 -1.39 7.72 -7.36
C THR A 155 -1.87 8.92 -6.54
N ALA A 156 -2.58 8.63 -5.46
CA ALA A 156 -2.96 9.63 -4.48
C ALA A 156 -2.94 9.02 -3.07
N ILE A 157 -2.66 9.83 -2.07
CA ILE A 157 -2.63 9.39 -0.67
C ILE A 157 -3.37 10.39 0.22
N GLN A 158 -4.18 9.86 1.14
CA GLN A 158 -4.92 10.67 2.09
C GLN A 158 -4.02 11.06 3.26
N THR A 159 -3.97 12.34 3.56
CA THR A 159 -3.46 12.88 4.83
C THR A 159 -4.64 13.29 5.73
N ARG A 160 -4.37 13.91 6.87
CA ARG A 160 -5.45 14.36 7.77
C ARG A 160 -6.30 15.48 7.20
N GLN A 161 -5.74 16.35 6.38
CA GLN A 161 -6.40 17.59 5.92
C GLN A 161 -6.65 17.62 4.42
N GLU A 162 -5.92 16.84 3.65
CA GLU A 162 -5.91 16.90 2.20
C GLU A 162 -5.58 15.54 1.58
N ILE A 163 -5.81 15.42 0.29
CA ILE A 163 -5.35 14.29 -0.51
C ILE A 163 -4.17 14.79 -1.35
N VAL A 164 -3.02 14.19 -1.17
CA VAL A 164 -1.84 14.46 -2.01
C VAL A 164 -1.92 13.61 -3.25
N VAL A 165 -1.95 14.23 -4.41
CA VAL A 165 -2.08 13.59 -5.72
C VAL A 165 -0.78 13.70 -6.49
N PHE A 166 -0.29 12.58 -6.97
CA PHE A 166 0.96 12.49 -7.72
C PHE A 166 0.67 12.25 -9.21
N THR A 167 1.21 13.13 -10.03
CA THR A 167 1.32 12.86 -11.47
C THR A 167 2.71 12.31 -11.78
N ASP A 168 2.97 12.00 -13.02
CA ASP A 168 4.29 11.60 -13.50
C ASP A 168 5.37 12.68 -13.30
N THR A 169 4.99 13.96 -13.19
CA THR A 169 5.93 15.09 -13.11
C THR A 169 5.66 16.09 -11.98
N SER A 170 4.50 16.02 -11.32
CA SER A 170 4.08 17.06 -10.38
C SER A 170 3.30 16.49 -9.20
N VAL A 171 3.24 17.25 -8.12
CA VAL A 171 2.49 16.93 -6.90
C VAL A 171 1.43 18.00 -6.68
N TYR A 172 0.21 17.57 -6.38
CA TYR A 172 -0.93 18.42 -6.09
C TYR A 172 -1.50 18.13 -4.70
N SER A 173 -2.04 19.18 -4.09
CA SER A 173 -2.92 19.10 -2.93
C SER A 173 -4.36 19.20 -3.42
N LEU A 174 -5.20 18.27 -3.03
CA LEU A 174 -6.64 18.29 -3.24
C LEU A 174 -7.32 18.47 -1.88
N GLN A 175 -8.00 19.62 -1.71
CA GLN A 175 -8.57 20.04 -0.45
C GLN A 175 -10.08 20.14 -0.54
N TYR A 176 -10.77 19.74 0.54
CA TYR A 176 -12.21 19.91 0.66
C TYR A 176 -12.55 21.36 1.02
N LEU A 177 -13.26 22.03 0.13
CA LEU A 177 -13.66 23.44 0.27
C LEU A 177 -15.13 23.60 0.71
N GLY A 178 -15.88 22.51 0.63
CA GLY A 178 -17.34 22.57 0.83
C GLY A 178 -18.11 23.16 -0.34
N PRO A 179 -19.44 23.02 -0.35
CA PRO A 179 -20.29 23.58 -1.40
C PRO A 179 -20.13 25.10 -1.54
N PRO A 180 -20.16 25.66 -2.75
CA PRO A 180 -20.47 25.01 -4.03
C PRO A 180 -19.25 24.41 -4.75
N TYR A 181 -18.03 24.64 -4.29
CA TYR A 181 -16.80 24.22 -4.99
C TYR A 181 -16.39 22.77 -4.71
N VAL A 182 -16.84 22.20 -3.59
CA VAL A 182 -16.61 20.86 -3.07
C VAL A 182 -15.14 20.54 -2.88
N TRP A 183 -14.38 20.37 -3.96
CA TRP A 183 -12.95 20.09 -3.95
C TRP A 183 -12.16 21.07 -4.82
N GLY A 184 -11.04 21.54 -4.29
CA GLY A 184 -10.09 22.38 -5.00
C GLY A 184 -8.72 21.72 -5.11
N SER A 185 -8.09 21.83 -6.27
CA SER A 185 -6.74 21.32 -6.52
C SER A 185 -5.72 22.47 -6.60
N GLN A 186 -4.57 22.30 -5.95
CA GLN A 186 -3.46 23.24 -6.01
C GLN A 186 -2.16 22.50 -6.27
N ILE A 187 -1.35 22.99 -7.21
CA ILE A 187 -0.01 22.45 -7.46
C ILE A 187 0.92 22.83 -6.32
N MET A 188 1.62 21.84 -5.77
CA MET A 188 2.56 22.00 -4.66
C MET A 188 4.00 21.92 -5.11
N GLY A 189 4.28 21.30 -6.22
CA GLY A 189 5.60 21.20 -6.82
C GLY A 189 5.57 20.61 -8.21
N ASP A 190 6.54 21.02 -9.01
CA ASP A 190 6.76 20.59 -10.37
C ASP A 190 8.15 19.97 -10.53
N ASN A 191 8.37 19.18 -11.60
CA ASN A 191 9.58 18.37 -11.80
C ASN A 191 9.86 17.40 -10.65
N ILE A 192 8.81 16.80 -10.10
CA ILE A 192 8.84 15.85 -9.00
C ILE A 192 8.21 14.56 -9.47
N SER A 193 9.00 13.51 -9.54
CA SER A 193 8.56 12.20 -9.97
C SER A 193 8.17 11.30 -8.80
N ILE A 194 7.37 10.28 -9.07
CA ILE A 194 7.16 9.12 -8.22
C ILE A 194 7.44 7.86 -9.05
N ILE A 195 8.14 6.88 -8.46
CA ILE A 195 8.60 5.70 -9.21
C ILE A 195 7.49 4.69 -9.48
N SER A 196 6.53 4.57 -8.54
CA SER A 196 5.38 3.65 -8.65
C SER A 196 4.18 4.15 -7.88
N GLN A 197 3.04 3.52 -8.11
CA GLN A 197 1.80 3.78 -7.38
C GLN A 197 1.92 3.57 -5.86
N ASN A 198 2.71 2.58 -5.46
CA ASN A 198 2.82 2.15 -4.07
C ASN A 198 4.09 2.66 -3.37
N ALA A 199 4.89 3.52 -4.03
CA ALA A 199 6.14 4.03 -3.48
C ALA A 199 5.97 5.20 -2.50
N VAL A 200 4.75 5.44 -2.02
CA VAL A 200 4.40 6.54 -1.11
C VAL A 200 3.78 6.02 0.18
N SER A 201 4.19 6.57 1.31
CA SER A 201 3.64 6.29 2.65
C SER A 201 3.47 7.56 3.46
N VAL A 202 2.58 7.51 4.45
CA VAL A 202 2.35 8.59 5.42
C VAL A 202 2.79 8.12 6.80
N ALA A 203 3.62 8.92 7.46
CA ALA A 203 3.95 8.73 8.85
C ALA A 203 3.95 10.08 9.57
N GLY A 204 3.35 10.14 10.76
CA GLY A 204 3.29 11.38 11.55
C GLY A 204 2.66 12.58 10.82
N ASN A 205 1.77 12.36 9.86
CA ASN A 205 1.18 13.38 8.98
C ASN A 205 2.13 13.98 7.93
N VAL A 206 3.30 13.40 7.74
CA VAL A 206 4.24 13.71 6.67
C VAL A 206 4.14 12.62 5.61
N VAL A 207 4.12 13.02 4.35
CA VAL A 207 4.12 12.09 3.21
C VAL A 207 5.56 11.89 2.76
N TYR A 208 5.97 10.63 2.59
CA TYR A 208 7.29 10.25 2.11
C TYR A 208 7.16 9.41 0.85
N TRP A 209 7.98 9.66 -0.17
CA TRP A 209 7.95 8.85 -1.40
C TRP A 209 9.30 8.74 -2.08
N MET A 210 9.43 7.66 -2.84
CA MET A 210 10.57 7.41 -3.70
C MET A 210 10.27 7.89 -5.12
N GLY A 211 11.07 8.82 -5.59
CA GLY A 211 11.06 9.24 -7.00
C GLY A 211 11.97 8.38 -7.86
N VAL A 212 12.12 8.75 -9.13
CA VAL A 212 12.96 8.01 -10.09
C VAL A 212 14.46 8.21 -9.80
N ASP A 213 14.85 9.31 -9.15
CA ASP A 213 16.24 9.67 -8.89
C ASP A 213 16.52 10.19 -7.48
N LYS A 214 15.48 10.41 -6.66
CA LYS A 214 15.56 11.02 -5.33
C LYS A 214 14.43 10.56 -4.44
N PHE A 215 14.60 10.79 -3.15
CA PHE A 215 13.54 10.69 -2.16
C PHE A 215 12.99 12.07 -1.82
N TYR A 216 11.71 12.13 -1.51
CA TYR A 216 11.01 13.35 -1.21
C TYR A 216 10.15 13.21 0.03
N MET A 217 9.82 14.34 0.63
CA MET A 217 8.85 14.46 1.71
C MET A 217 7.93 15.66 1.50
N TYR A 218 6.75 15.59 2.08
CA TYR A 218 5.76 16.68 2.11
C TYR A 218 5.20 16.83 3.51
N ASP A 219 5.40 18.01 4.10
CA ASP A 219 4.91 18.42 5.41
C ASP A 219 4.09 19.72 5.35
N GLY A 220 3.44 19.98 4.21
CA GLY A 220 2.83 21.25 3.80
C GLY A 220 3.65 21.93 2.69
N THR A 221 4.92 21.55 2.52
CA THR A 221 5.77 21.93 1.40
C THR A 221 6.55 20.72 0.90
N VAL A 222 6.76 20.63 -0.43
CA VAL A 222 7.56 19.54 -1.00
C VAL A 222 9.04 19.84 -0.80
N LYS A 223 9.76 18.87 -0.24
CA LYS A 223 11.20 18.92 0.00
C LYS A 223 11.88 17.68 -0.53
N THR A 224 13.09 17.84 -1.06
CA THR A 224 13.96 16.70 -1.34
C THR A 224 14.53 16.18 -0.03
N LEU A 225 14.35 14.89 0.22
CA LEU A 225 14.92 14.22 1.38
C LEU A 225 16.38 13.88 1.09
N ARG A 226 17.28 14.36 1.95
CA ARG A 226 18.70 14.06 1.80
C ARG A 226 18.93 12.57 2.08
N CYS A 227 19.62 11.91 1.17
CA CYS A 227 19.94 10.49 1.30
C CYS A 227 21.40 10.26 0.95
N ASP A 228 22.20 9.87 1.92
CA ASP A 228 23.62 9.59 1.72
C ASP A 228 23.82 8.28 0.91
N LEU A 229 22.84 7.38 0.91
CA LEU A 229 22.82 6.17 0.10
C LEU A 229 22.26 6.36 -1.31
N ARG A 230 21.91 7.59 -1.70
CA ARG A 230 21.22 7.87 -2.97
C ARG A 230 21.96 7.27 -4.18
N GLN A 231 23.26 7.50 -4.28
CA GLN A 231 24.05 6.99 -5.40
C GLN A 231 24.06 5.46 -5.44
N TYR A 232 24.26 4.82 -4.30
CA TYR A 232 24.25 3.37 -4.18
C TYR A 232 22.90 2.77 -4.63
N ILE A 233 21.79 3.31 -4.16
CA ILE A 233 20.45 2.80 -4.45
C ILE A 233 20.10 2.97 -5.93
N TYR A 234 20.26 4.19 -6.47
CA TYR A 234 19.85 4.50 -7.85
C TYR A 234 20.80 3.98 -8.93
N GLN A 235 22.00 3.54 -8.57
CA GLN A 235 22.87 2.77 -9.47
C GLN A 235 22.51 1.28 -9.50
N ASP A 236 21.89 0.78 -8.43
CA ASP A 236 21.56 -0.62 -8.26
C ASP A 236 20.11 -0.95 -8.65
N ILE A 237 19.21 0.03 -8.67
CA ILE A 237 17.78 -0.22 -8.92
C ILE A 237 17.50 -0.62 -10.37
N ASN A 238 16.68 -1.67 -10.55
CA ASN A 238 16.14 -2.05 -11.86
C ASN A 238 14.92 -1.18 -12.20
N LEU A 239 15.13 -0.10 -12.95
CA LEU A 239 14.06 0.82 -13.35
C LEU A 239 13.03 0.18 -14.28
N LEU A 240 13.35 -0.90 -14.99
CA LEU A 240 12.37 -1.64 -15.79
C LEU A 240 11.31 -2.33 -14.90
N GLN A 241 11.68 -2.63 -13.68
CA GLN A 241 10.81 -3.20 -12.65
C GLN A 241 10.34 -2.13 -11.63
N GLY A 242 10.52 -0.85 -11.93
CA GLY A 242 10.18 0.27 -11.03
C GLY A 242 8.73 0.26 -10.56
N THR A 243 7.81 -0.27 -11.35
CA THR A 243 6.39 -0.40 -10.99
C THR A 243 6.12 -1.35 -9.82
N GLN A 244 7.07 -2.24 -9.50
CA GLN A 244 6.97 -3.16 -8.36
C GLN A 244 7.38 -2.50 -7.03
N VAL A 245 8.08 -1.36 -7.08
CA VAL A 245 8.50 -0.65 -5.86
C VAL A 245 7.29 -0.31 -5.01
N PHE A 246 7.36 -0.64 -3.74
CA PHE A 246 6.34 -0.24 -2.78
C PHE A 246 6.98 0.20 -1.47
N SER A 247 6.23 0.96 -0.69
CA SER A 247 6.65 1.47 0.60
C SER A 247 5.81 0.88 1.73
N GLY A 248 6.37 0.91 2.92
CA GLY A 248 5.70 0.54 4.15
C GLY A 248 6.18 1.41 5.29
N THR A 249 5.45 1.42 6.39
CA THR A 249 5.81 2.10 7.62
C THR A 249 6.13 1.11 8.72
N SER A 250 6.99 1.49 9.64
CA SER A 250 7.18 0.84 10.93
C SER A 250 7.13 1.92 12.00
N GLU A 251 5.91 2.22 12.49
CA GLU A 251 5.68 3.30 13.45
C GLU A 251 6.43 3.04 14.78
N GLY A 252 6.59 1.78 15.16
CA GLY A 252 7.32 1.40 16.38
C GLY A 252 8.78 1.82 16.39
N PHE A 253 9.40 1.95 15.22
CA PHE A 253 10.79 2.35 15.02
C PHE A 253 10.95 3.70 14.31
N ASN A 254 9.86 4.39 13.99
CA ASN A 254 9.85 5.66 13.25
C ASN A 254 10.51 5.53 11.86
N GLU A 255 10.20 4.47 11.13
CA GLU A 255 10.84 4.14 9.87
C GLU A 255 9.86 4.12 8.71
N ILE A 256 10.36 4.56 7.54
CA ILE A 256 9.75 4.35 6.24
C ILE A 256 10.62 3.36 5.47
N TRP A 257 10.00 2.35 4.91
CA TRP A 257 10.64 1.30 4.13
C TRP A 257 10.27 1.44 2.67
N TRP A 258 11.22 1.28 1.76
CA TRP A 258 10.98 1.10 0.32
C TRP A 258 11.63 -0.18 -0.13
N PHE A 259 10.83 -1.04 -0.73
CA PHE A 259 11.25 -2.32 -1.27
C PHE A 259 11.41 -2.20 -2.78
N TYR A 260 12.53 -2.66 -3.33
CA TYR A 260 12.84 -2.50 -4.74
C TYR A 260 13.58 -3.71 -5.32
N CYS A 261 13.60 -3.83 -6.66
CA CYS A 261 14.36 -4.82 -7.40
C CYS A 261 15.77 -4.29 -7.65
N SER A 262 16.81 -5.05 -7.32
CA SER A 262 18.18 -4.74 -7.71
C SER A 262 18.39 -4.85 -9.22
N ALA A 263 19.52 -4.34 -9.73
CA ALA A 263 19.81 -4.26 -11.16
C ALA A 263 19.70 -5.60 -11.91
N ASP A 264 20.05 -6.69 -11.26
CA ASP A 264 20.05 -8.05 -11.82
C ASP A 264 18.79 -8.85 -11.44
N SER A 265 17.82 -8.24 -10.75
CA SER A 265 16.60 -8.91 -10.27
C SER A 265 15.35 -8.43 -10.98
N GLU A 266 14.45 -9.36 -11.30
CA GLU A 266 13.10 -9.10 -11.78
C GLU A 266 12.04 -9.12 -10.66
N THR A 267 12.45 -9.47 -9.44
CA THR A 267 11.60 -9.51 -8.24
C THR A 267 12.25 -8.68 -7.14
N ILE A 268 11.44 -8.23 -6.19
CA ILE A 268 11.93 -7.45 -5.06
C ILE A 268 12.86 -8.31 -4.21
N ASP A 269 14.07 -7.82 -4.01
CA ASP A 269 15.14 -8.49 -3.27
C ASP A 269 15.89 -7.58 -2.30
N LYS A 270 15.68 -6.26 -2.41
CA LYS A 270 16.33 -5.26 -1.56
C LYS A 270 15.35 -4.27 -0.95
N TYR A 271 15.80 -3.64 0.11
CA TYR A 271 15.09 -2.55 0.75
C TYR A 271 16.03 -1.42 1.14
N VAL A 272 15.46 -0.26 1.31
CA VAL A 272 16.06 0.89 1.96
C VAL A 272 15.08 1.45 2.99
N THR A 273 15.59 1.84 4.15
CA THR A 273 14.80 2.46 5.22
C THR A 273 15.31 3.86 5.54
N TYR A 274 14.39 4.69 5.95
CA TYR A 274 14.66 6.01 6.49
C TYR A 274 14.02 6.16 7.86
N ASN A 275 14.83 6.35 8.88
CA ASN A 275 14.35 6.71 10.21
C ASN A 275 14.12 8.22 10.27
N TYR A 276 12.84 8.63 10.31
CA TYR A 276 12.46 10.04 10.26
C TYR A 276 12.63 10.78 11.61
N SER A 277 12.91 10.09 12.70
CA SER A 277 13.21 10.68 14.00
C SER A 277 14.69 11.01 14.16
N GLU A 278 15.56 10.16 13.62
CA GLU A 278 17.01 10.25 13.76
C GLU A 278 17.72 10.77 12.50
N ASP A 279 16.98 10.92 11.39
CA ASP A 279 17.51 11.32 10.06
C ASP A 279 18.63 10.38 9.58
N VAL A 280 18.40 9.06 9.72
CA VAL A 280 19.37 8.00 9.38
C VAL A 280 18.80 7.08 8.34
N TRP A 281 19.67 6.65 7.41
CA TRP A 281 19.36 5.68 6.37
C TRP A 281 19.99 4.33 6.64
N ALA A 282 19.25 3.26 6.33
CA ALA A 282 19.77 1.90 6.32
C ALA A 282 19.29 1.16 5.08
N TYR A 283 19.96 0.09 4.72
CA TYR A 283 19.60 -0.74 3.57
C TYR A 283 19.93 -2.20 3.83
N GLY A 284 19.32 -3.09 3.06
CA GLY A 284 19.59 -4.51 3.18
C GLY A 284 18.93 -5.33 2.07
N THR A 285 19.00 -6.64 2.23
CA THR A 285 18.37 -7.61 1.34
C THR A 285 17.17 -8.23 2.00
N MET A 286 16.02 -8.17 1.36
CA MET A 286 14.78 -8.77 1.84
C MET A 286 13.77 -8.86 0.70
N ALA A 287 13.24 -10.04 0.45
CA ALA A 287 12.24 -10.29 -0.58
C ALA A 287 10.83 -10.23 0.04
N ARG A 288 10.11 -9.14 -0.21
CA ARG A 288 8.72 -8.94 0.26
C ARG A 288 7.84 -8.49 -0.88
N THR A 289 6.58 -8.91 -0.86
CA THR A 289 5.58 -8.56 -1.88
C THR A 289 4.53 -7.58 -1.38
N ALA A 290 4.35 -7.49 -0.07
CA ALA A 290 3.46 -6.56 0.58
C ALA A 290 3.89 -6.36 2.03
N TRP A 291 3.53 -5.21 2.61
CA TRP A 291 3.84 -4.82 3.98
C TRP A 291 2.62 -4.21 4.65
N LEU A 292 2.40 -4.56 5.91
CA LEU A 292 1.39 -3.98 6.78
C LEU A 292 2.04 -3.64 8.13
N ASP A 293 1.93 -2.40 8.55
CA ASP A 293 2.43 -1.95 9.85
C ASP A 293 1.68 -2.60 11.01
N SER A 294 2.23 -2.46 12.21
CA SER A 294 1.81 -3.15 13.42
C SER A 294 0.32 -2.99 13.77
N GLY A 295 -0.29 -1.84 13.61
CA GLY A 295 -1.73 -1.63 13.79
C GLY A 295 -2.36 -2.45 14.93
N ILE A 296 -3.31 -3.32 14.60
CA ILE A 296 -3.98 -4.23 15.55
C ILE A 296 -3.05 -5.38 15.98
N ASN A 297 -2.14 -5.78 15.10
CA ASN A 297 -1.09 -6.76 15.40
C ASN A 297 0.08 -6.01 16.03
N ASN A 298 0.59 -6.45 17.13
CA ASN A 298 1.68 -5.76 17.85
C ASN A 298 3.01 -5.68 17.08
N VAL A 299 3.06 -6.25 15.88
CA VAL A 299 4.25 -6.34 15.02
C VAL A 299 3.87 -6.16 13.56
N PRO A 300 4.75 -5.62 12.71
CA PRO A 300 4.51 -5.55 11.27
C PRO A 300 4.41 -6.95 10.67
N ILE A 301 3.59 -7.07 9.64
CA ILE A 301 3.40 -8.32 8.88
C ILE A 301 3.74 -8.06 7.42
N ALA A 302 4.46 -8.99 6.81
CA ALA A 302 4.74 -8.94 5.39
C ALA A 302 4.40 -10.25 4.67
N ALA A 303 4.13 -10.15 3.37
CA ALA A 303 3.98 -11.30 2.49
C ALA A 303 5.28 -11.58 1.75
N THR A 304 5.57 -12.86 1.52
CA THR A 304 6.78 -13.33 0.85
C THR A 304 6.45 -13.98 -0.50
N TYR A 305 7.45 -14.15 -1.36
CA TYR A 305 7.31 -14.87 -2.63
C TYR A 305 7.06 -16.37 -2.45
N SER A 306 7.36 -16.93 -1.27
CA SER A 306 7.03 -18.31 -0.89
C SER A 306 5.57 -18.51 -0.45
N ASN A 307 4.70 -17.50 -0.64
CA ASN A 307 3.30 -17.48 -0.24
C ASN A 307 3.07 -17.60 1.27
N ASN A 308 4.02 -17.14 2.06
CA ASN A 308 3.92 -17.07 3.51
C ASN A 308 3.61 -15.65 3.98
N LEU A 309 2.93 -15.54 5.11
CA LEU A 309 2.87 -14.31 5.90
C LEU A 309 3.86 -14.44 7.05
N VAL A 310 4.73 -13.44 7.20
CA VAL A 310 5.77 -13.41 8.22
C VAL A 310 5.61 -12.19 9.11
N ASN A 311 5.84 -12.40 10.41
CA ASN A 311 5.91 -11.32 11.39
C ASN A 311 7.32 -10.74 11.37
N HIS A 312 7.40 -9.41 11.40
CA HIS A 312 8.65 -8.68 11.55
C HIS A 312 8.84 -8.20 12.98
N GLU A 313 10.05 -7.77 13.30
CA GLU A 313 10.43 -7.25 14.63
C GLU A 313 10.18 -8.25 15.79
N THR A 314 10.31 -9.54 15.48
CA THR A 314 10.15 -10.62 16.47
C THR A 314 11.41 -11.48 16.52
N GLY A 315 12.07 -11.52 17.70
CA GLY A 315 13.29 -12.29 17.87
C GLY A 315 14.52 -11.65 17.21
N THR A 316 15.57 -12.45 17.01
CA THR A 316 16.88 -12.01 16.47
C THR A 316 17.36 -12.83 15.26
N ASN A 317 16.55 -13.80 14.84
CA ASN A 317 16.87 -14.70 13.75
C ASN A 317 15.78 -14.63 12.67
N ASP A 318 16.18 -14.90 11.44
CA ASP A 318 15.24 -15.14 10.35
C ASP A 318 14.75 -16.60 10.41
N ASN A 319 13.43 -16.79 10.33
CA ASN A 319 12.78 -18.09 10.33
C ASN A 319 11.76 -18.24 9.17
N GLU A 320 11.91 -17.49 8.10
CA GLU A 320 10.98 -17.52 6.96
C GLU A 320 10.85 -18.92 6.34
N THR A 321 11.93 -19.67 6.27
CA THR A 321 11.97 -21.02 5.69
C THR A 321 11.64 -22.14 6.68
N GLY A 322 11.29 -21.80 7.93
CA GLY A 322 11.10 -22.77 9.03
C GLY A 322 12.39 -23.27 9.65
N THR A 323 13.54 -22.76 9.21
CA THR A 323 14.85 -22.98 9.83
C THR A 323 15.41 -21.67 10.30
N GLU A 324 15.68 -21.55 11.58
CA GLU A 324 16.25 -20.33 12.15
C GLU A 324 17.67 -20.09 11.60
N THR A 325 17.87 -18.92 11.03
CA THR A 325 19.17 -18.43 10.57
C THR A 325 19.49 -17.09 11.18
N ALA A 326 20.74 -16.85 11.57
CA ALA A 326 21.15 -15.59 12.15
C ALA A 326 21.05 -14.46 11.12
N ILE A 327 20.45 -13.35 11.52
CA ILE A 327 20.42 -12.14 10.71
C ILE A 327 21.83 -11.54 10.68
N HIS A 328 22.37 -11.31 9.48
CA HIS A 328 23.67 -10.69 9.29
C HIS A 328 23.52 -9.17 9.39
N ALA A 329 23.82 -8.62 10.57
CA ALA A 329 23.80 -7.18 10.81
C ALA A 329 25.23 -6.61 10.82
N TYR A 330 25.42 -5.45 10.18
CA TYR A 330 26.71 -4.78 10.15
C TYR A 330 26.55 -3.26 10.11
N ILE A 331 27.61 -2.56 10.55
CA ILE A 331 27.75 -1.12 10.40
C ILE A 331 29.04 -0.89 9.60
N LEU A 332 28.94 -0.11 8.55
CA LEU A 332 30.09 0.31 7.72
C LEU A 332 30.20 1.84 7.79
N SER A 333 31.37 2.34 8.23
CA SER A 333 31.65 3.78 8.14
C SER A 333 31.98 4.17 6.70
N SER A 334 31.78 5.43 6.36
CA SER A 334 32.44 5.98 5.18
C SER A 334 33.96 5.97 5.34
N GLU A 335 34.67 6.09 4.23
CA GLU A 335 36.11 6.34 4.24
C GLU A 335 36.38 7.68 4.92
N PHE A 336 37.38 7.74 5.77
CA PHE A 336 37.79 8.96 6.45
C PHE A 336 39.29 9.04 6.55
N ASP A 337 39.83 10.23 6.38
CA ASP A 337 41.25 10.52 6.60
C ASP A 337 41.43 10.95 8.07
N ILE A 338 42.55 10.57 8.62
CA ILE A 338 43.00 11.09 9.92
C ILE A 338 43.81 12.36 9.61
N ASP A 339 43.37 13.52 10.13
CA ASP A 339 43.92 14.84 9.79
C ASP A 339 43.68 15.17 8.28
N ASP A 340 44.56 15.85 7.60
CA ASP A 340 44.42 16.26 6.20
C ASP A 340 44.68 15.12 5.17
N GLY A 341 44.89 13.90 5.59
CA GLY A 341 45.16 12.75 4.72
C GLY A 341 46.57 12.75 4.08
N HIS A 342 47.46 13.67 4.45
CA HIS A 342 48.81 13.78 3.92
C HIS A 342 49.82 12.87 4.62
N ASN A 343 49.47 12.36 5.80
CA ASN A 343 50.38 11.60 6.64
C ASN A 343 49.97 10.14 6.73
N PHE A 344 50.96 9.24 6.74
CA PHE A 344 50.71 7.86 7.10
C PHE A 344 50.50 7.74 8.60
N SER A 345 49.44 7.10 9.00
CA SER A 345 49.13 6.82 10.41
C SER A 345 49.47 5.39 10.78
N PHE A 346 50.13 5.23 11.92
CA PHE A 346 50.40 3.92 12.51
C PHE A 346 49.44 3.68 13.68
N ILE A 347 48.51 2.75 13.49
CA ILE A 347 47.52 2.36 14.52
C ILE A 347 48.08 1.19 15.30
N TYR A 348 48.44 1.40 16.56
CA TYR A 348 48.97 0.35 17.44
C TYR A 348 47.91 -0.19 18.40
N ARG A 349 46.76 0.47 18.52
CA ARG A 349 45.70 0.04 19.41
C ARG A 349 44.35 0.60 18.97
N ILE A 350 43.32 -0.24 18.96
CA ILE A 350 41.91 0.11 18.78
C ILE A 350 41.19 -0.38 20.03
N LEU A 351 40.37 0.48 20.62
CA LEU A 351 39.51 0.15 21.76
C LEU A 351 38.07 0.32 21.29
N PRO A 352 37.38 -0.79 20.89
CA PRO A 352 35.98 -0.70 20.55
C PRO A 352 35.14 -0.43 21.80
N ASP A 353 34.25 0.55 21.71
CA ASP A 353 33.24 0.82 22.74
C ASP A 353 31.99 0.01 22.40
N LEU A 354 31.86 -1.16 23.01
CA LEU A 354 30.79 -2.10 22.73
C LEU A 354 30.12 -2.54 24.04
N THR A 355 28.81 -2.65 24.00
CA THR A 355 28.04 -3.21 25.08
C THR A 355 27.21 -4.41 24.59
N PHE A 356 27.25 -5.49 25.32
CA PHE A 356 26.43 -6.71 25.09
C PHE A 356 25.25 -6.78 26.06
N ARG A 357 24.87 -5.66 26.66
CA ARG A 357 23.76 -5.61 27.61
C ARG A 357 22.45 -6.00 26.91
N GLY A 358 21.77 -6.98 27.47
CA GLY A 358 20.52 -7.49 26.90
C GLY A 358 20.69 -8.62 25.87
N SER A 359 21.92 -9.04 25.56
CA SER A 359 22.13 -10.24 24.75
C SER A 359 21.65 -11.48 25.51
N THR A 360 20.70 -12.22 24.91
CA THR A 360 20.04 -13.39 25.53
C THR A 360 20.43 -14.72 24.89
N GLY A 361 21.31 -14.70 23.91
CA GLY A 361 21.77 -15.91 23.20
C GLY A 361 22.53 -16.89 24.11
N SER A 362 22.44 -18.17 23.79
CA SER A 362 23.17 -19.24 24.46
C SER A 362 24.67 -19.20 24.22
N GLU A 363 25.12 -18.47 23.21
CA GLU A 363 26.52 -18.30 22.85
C GLU A 363 27.09 -16.98 23.41
N THR A 364 28.40 -16.95 23.59
CA THR A 364 29.11 -15.73 23.97
C THR A 364 28.95 -14.68 22.87
N PRO A 365 28.40 -13.48 23.14
CA PRO A 365 28.23 -12.44 22.14
C PRO A 365 29.58 -12.08 21.50
N LYS A 366 29.60 -11.94 20.18
CA LYS A 366 30.80 -11.64 19.40
C LYS A 366 30.52 -10.53 18.41
N VAL A 367 31.49 -9.66 18.22
CA VAL A 367 31.53 -8.67 17.13
C VAL A 367 32.85 -8.86 16.39
N THR A 368 32.77 -8.94 15.05
CA THR A 368 33.95 -8.98 14.21
C THR A 368 34.17 -7.59 13.63
N MET A 369 35.34 -7.00 13.83
CA MET A 369 35.70 -5.72 13.25
C MET A 369 36.64 -5.97 12.06
N TYR A 370 36.29 -5.37 10.94
CA TYR A 370 37.16 -5.31 9.76
C TYR A 370 37.71 -3.89 9.64
N LEU A 371 39.03 -3.75 9.51
CA LEU A 371 39.68 -2.49 9.27
C LEU A 371 40.22 -2.48 7.84
N TYR A 372 39.67 -1.60 7.02
CA TYR A 372 40.13 -1.38 5.65
C TYR A 372 41.06 -0.18 5.64
N THR A 373 42.24 -0.33 5.04
CA THR A 373 43.25 0.73 4.96
C THR A 373 43.44 1.16 3.51
N LEU A 374 43.47 2.46 3.28
CA LEU A 374 43.80 3.06 1.99
C LEU A 374 45.30 3.38 1.91
N ARG A 375 45.89 3.26 0.72
CA ARG A 375 47.31 3.65 0.50
C ARG A 375 47.47 5.16 0.41
N ASN A 376 46.47 5.81 -0.13
CA ASN A 376 46.42 7.27 -0.26
C ASN A 376 44.97 7.71 -0.07
N SER A 377 44.75 8.96 0.36
CA SER A 377 43.41 9.54 0.39
C SER A 377 42.75 9.46 -0.98
N GLY A 378 41.53 8.95 -1.04
CA GLY A 378 40.76 8.77 -2.27
C GLY A 378 41.24 7.62 -3.18
N SER A 379 42.13 6.73 -2.74
CA SER A 379 42.44 5.50 -3.49
C SER A 379 41.36 4.44 -3.21
N GLY A 380 40.40 4.28 -4.13
CA GLY A 380 39.43 3.19 -4.10
C GLY A 380 39.99 1.85 -4.58
#